data_74e794794f3e7a04b7c944af8fc12632
#
_entry.id   74e794794f3e7a04b7c944af8fc12632
#
_cell.length_a   1.000
_cell.length_b   1.000
_cell.length_c   1.000
_cell.angle_alpha   90.00
_cell.angle_beta   90.00
_cell.angle_gamma   90.00
#
_symmetry.space_group_name_H-M   'P 1'
#
loop_
_entity.id
_entity.type
_entity.pdbx_description
1 polymer ?
#
loop_
_entity_poly.entity_id
_entity_poly.type
_entity_poly.pdbx_seq_one_letter_code
_entity_poly.pdbx_strand_id
1 'polypeptide(L)'
;MIFTDRPLSPHSGRSPPHQRPPGSADCTQAIEEMKHEQGKNFSLDKINLAELQRRTGISRAKLRRLKKNDFALKSHGLQGRKAAQTVLTGYTGILDKLLIQGVTNAQVCLERLQDAGYPGGLTTVKDYIAVHRFLVPARRQLVAPQGSRGQRFTTEPGEAFQMDWGFTRVVDYDGSEYQVACFAMICHHCGQRYVEFFPNAKQENLFIGMIHGFACMGIPRYILTDNMKSLVLHRDFEGNPVWQKDYEAFMKAVGFRTKLCKPRHPFTKGKVERLVRFVKENFLVGRVFWNITDLNRAVLDWCNRQNSTYHRATDGVPQETRHESCTKEMRMLEMTPTLLFYLCPERRISFDGFVNYEGRRFGVPYSYRGATARIMRKDDMIYIYSADLKQLLTTHDVTWSKRDRFCTDQYALPEQPEEFPSMPVKVEIVQLPEPEPMLSFEKFNFDKEVEWDD
;
A
#
# COMPACT_ATOMS: atom_id res chain seq x y z
N MET A 1 -8.51 -17.23 56.34
CA MET A 1 -9.47 -18.00 55.54
C MET A 1 -8.74 -18.54 54.34
N ILE A 2 -8.81 -19.82 54.21
CA ILE A 2 -8.00 -20.77 53.47
C ILE A 2 -8.13 -20.53 51.96
N PHE A 3 -7.02 -20.24 51.26
CA PHE A 3 -6.94 -20.30 49.80
C PHE A 3 -6.46 -21.70 49.42
N THR A 4 -7.32 -22.44 48.75
CA THR A 4 -7.01 -23.74 48.19
C THR A 4 -6.29 -23.56 46.86
N ASP A 5 -5.04 -24.00 46.82
CA ASP A 5 -4.25 -24.20 45.60
C ASP A 5 -4.93 -25.23 44.68
N ARG A 6 -5.22 -24.81 43.43
CA ARG A 6 -5.47 -25.74 42.36
C ARG A 6 -4.18 -25.89 41.56
N PRO A 7 -3.69 -27.11 41.30
CA PRO A 7 -2.51 -27.33 40.51
C PRO A 7 -2.78 -27.01 39.02
N LEU A 8 -1.87 -26.27 38.43
CA LEU A 8 -1.77 -26.04 36.98
C LEU A 8 -1.58 -27.39 36.28
N SER A 9 -2.48 -27.71 35.35
CA SER A 9 -2.34 -28.84 34.44
C SER A 9 -1.12 -28.63 33.52
N PRO A 10 -0.32 -29.68 33.28
CA PRO A 10 0.85 -29.57 32.43
C PRO A 10 0.42 -29.36 30.99
N HIS A 11 1.03 -28.36 30.33
CA HIS A 11 0.92 -28.11 28.90
C HIS A 11 1.11 -29.39 28.10
N SER A 12 0.13 -29.69 27.28
CA SER A 12 0.13 -30.76 26.29
C SER A 12 1.42 -30.76 25.49
N GLY A 13 2.22 -31.79 25.71
CA GLY A 13 3.43 -32.06 24.98
C GLY A 13 3.12 -32.11 23.48
N ARG A 14 4.00 -31.51 22.67
CA ARG A 14 4.04 -31.73 21.24
C ARG A 14 4.10 -33.22 21.00
N SER A 15 3.11 -33.75 20.29
CA SER A 15 3.15 -35.09 19.78
C SER A 15 4.48 -35.32 19.03
N PRO A 16 5.17 -36.43 19.20
CA PRO A 16 6.38 -36.70 18.45
C PRO A 16 6.06 -36.68 16.95
N PRO A 17 7.01 -36.29 16.10
CA PRO A 17 6.79 -36.22 14.67
C PRO A 17 6.24 -37.57 14.21
N HIS A 18 5.10 -37.55 13.51
CA HIS A 18 4.50 -38.73 12.92
C HIS A 18 5.59 -39.44 12.12
N GLN A 19 6.04 -40.60 12.63
CA GLN A 19 6.86 -41.55 11.86
C GLN A 19 6.08 -41.84 10.58
N ARG A 20 6.68 -41.63 9.43
CA ARG A 20 6.09 -42.00 8.16
C ARG A 20 5.67 -43.48 8.27
N PRO A 21 4.46 -43.85 7.84
CA PRO A 21 4.07 -45.24 7.85
C PRO A 21 5.14 -46.04 7.06
N PRO A 22 5.59 -47.19 7.56
CA PRO A 22 6.62 -47.99 6.93
C PRO A 22 6.28 -48.20 5.47
N GLY A 23 7.19 -47.78 4.60
CA GLY A 23 7.01 -47.73 3.16
C GLY A 23 7.26 -49.10 2.53
N SER A 24 6.96 -49.21 1.26
CA SER A 24 7.17 -50.43 0.46
C SER A 24 8.64 -50.81 0.30
N ALA A 25 9.56 -49.87 0.39
CA ALA A 25 10.99 -50.12 0.41
C ALA A 25 11.38 -51.05 1.58
N ASP A 26 10.78 -50.83 2.77
CA ASP A 26 11.04 -51.66 3.95
C ASP A 26 10.56 -53.11 3.77
N CYS A 27 9.48 -53.32 3.00
CA CYS A 27 8.94 -54.67 2.75
C CYS A 27 9.84 -55.46 1.77
N THR A 28 10.34 -54.84 0.71
CA THR A 28 11.22 -55.45 -0.27
C THR A 28 12.55 -55.83 0.36
N GLN A 29 13.13 -54.92 1.13
CA GLN A 29 14.37 -55.18 1.84
C GLN A 29 14.23 -56.30 2.86
N ALA A 30 13.17 -56.32 3.67
CA ALA A 30 12.93 -57.39 4.63
C ALA A 30 12.71 -58.75 3.97
N ILE A 31 12.11 -58.82 2.78
CA ILE A 31 11.98 -60.05 2.00
C ILE A 31 13.32 -60.49 1.46
N GLU A 32 14.19 -59.63 1.00
CA GLU A 32 15.54 -59.96 0.55
C GLU A 32 16.40 -60.48 1.69
N GLU A 33 16.33 -59.87 2.87
CA GLU A 33 16.99 -60.35 4.09
C GLU A 33 16.51 -61.76 4.46
N MET A 34 15.19 -62.01 4.47
CA MET A 34 14.62 -63.32 4.74
C MET A 34 15.03 -64.34 3.67
N LYS A 35 15.16 -63.97 2.41
CA LYS A 35 15.65 -64.78 1.32
C LYS A 35 17.12 -65.18 1.51
N HIS A 36 17.92 -64.17 1.97
CA HIS A 36 19.34 -64.47 2.25
C HIS A 36 19.52 -65.41 3.44
N GLU A 37 18.72 -65.26 4.49
CA GLU A 37 18.76 -66.10 5.70
C GLU A 37 18.32 -67.53 5.43
N GLN A 38 17.28 -67.74 4.58
CA GLN A 38 16.71 -69.07 4.32
C GLN A 38 17.35 -69.76 3.12
N GLY A 39 18.17 -69.11 2.33
CA GLY A 39 18.90 -69.67 1.20
C GLY A 39 18.00 -70.42 0.21
N LYS A 40 18.39 -71.63 -0.19
CA LYS A 40 17.65 -72.48 -1.17
C LYS A 40 16.24 -72.87 -0.73
N ASN A 41 15.89 -72.72 0.55
CA ASN A 41 14.59 -73.11 1.11
C ASN A 41 13.57 -71.98 1.10
N PHE A 42 13.93 -70.78 0.63
CA PHE A 42 13.04 -69.60 0.58
C PHE A 42 12.02 -69.78 -0.56
N SER A 43 10.75 -69.55 -0.21
CA SER A 43 9.66 -69.44 -1.17
C SER A 43 8.73 -68.35 -0.79
N LEU A 44 8.44 -67.42 -1.73
CA LEU A 44 7.52 -66.29 -1.54
C LEU A 44 6.12 -66.74 -1.13
N ASP A 45 5.65 -67.88 -1.62
CA ASP A 45 4.35 -68.44 -1.25
C ASP A 45 4.28 -68.95 0.19
N LYS A 46 5.42 -69.38 0.75
CA LYS A 46 5.51 -69.85 2.14
C LYS A 46 6.06 -68.85 3.12
N ILE A 47 6.20 -67.57 2.70
CA ILE A 47 6.75 -66.55 3.56
C ILE A 47 5.96 -66.37 4.84
N ASN A 48 6.64 -66.27 5.99
CA ASN A 48 6.02 -66.05 7.29
C ASN A 48 5.61 -64.62 7.46
N LEU A 49 4.31 -64.34 7.29
CA LEU A 49 3.76 -62.96 7.42
C LEU A 49 3.84 -62.40 8.85
N ALA A 50 3.97 -63.26 9.88
CA ALA A 50 4.16 -62.81 11.23
C ALA A 50 5.57 -62.25 11.46
N GLU A 51 6.56 -62.89 10.85
CA GLU A 51 7.94 -62.45 10.85
C GLU A 51 8.11 -61.17 10.05
N LEU A 52 7.54 -61.13 8.84
CA LEU A 52 7.57 -59.97 7.98
C LEU A 52 6.87 -58.75 8.65
N GLN A 53 5.80 -58.96 9.42
CA GLN A 53 5.16 -57.91 10.23
C GLN A 53 6.12 -57.39 11.31
N ARG A 54 6.84 -58.25 12.00
CA ARG A 54 7.80 -57.89 13.05
C ARG A 54 8.93 -57.01 12.48
N ARG A 55 9.44 -57.37 11.29
CA ARG A 55 10.56 -56.64 10.63
C ARG A 55 10.12 -55.31 10.03
N THR A 56 8.93 -55.26 9.44
CA THR A 56 8.47 -54.10 8.68
C THR A 56 7.50 -53.18 9.43
N GLY A 57 6.89 -53.66 10.52
CA GLY A 57 5.79 -52.96 11.20
C GLY A 57 4.47 -52.90 10.41
N ILE A 58 4.43 -53.51 9.19
CA ILE A 58 3.24 -53.48 8.32
C ILE A 58 2.20 -54.49 8.85
N SER A 59 0.93 -54.09 8.95
CA SER A 59 -0.12 -54.97 9.45
C SER A 59 -0.30 -56.23 8.58
N ARG A 60 -0.61 -57.38 9.22
CA ARG A 60 -0.85 -58.65 8.52
C ARG A 60 -1.90 -58.57 7.41
N ALA A 61 -2.95 -57.74 7.63
CA ALA A 61 -3.98 -57.55 6.62
C ALA A 61 -3.42 -56.91 5.34
N LYS A 62 -2.52 -55.92 5.49
CA LYS A 62 -1.84 -55.28 4.38
C LYS A 62 -0.83 -56.24 3.71
N LEU A 63 -0.06 -56.97 4.50
CA LEU A 63 0.88 -58.00 3.99
C LEU A 63 0.16 -59.11 3.22
N ARG A 64 -1.02 -59.59 3.65
CA ARG A 64 -1.84 -60.56 2.89
C ARG A 64 -2.29 -60.00 1.54
N ARG A 65 -2.62 -58.70 1.47
CA ARG A 65 -2.97 -58.05 0.19
C ARG A 65 -1.76 -57.93 -0.73
N LEU A 66 -0.59 -57.60 -0.19
CA LEU A 66 0.67 -57.54 -0.94
C LEU A 66 1.08 -58.91 -1.45
N LYS A 67 0.97 -59.96 -0.64
CA LYS A 67 1.28 -61.35 -1.01
C LYS A 67 0.46 -61.82 -2.20
N LYS A 68 -0.83 -61.45 -2.33
CA LYS A 68 -1.67 -61.77 -3.49
C LYS A 68 -1.15 -61.20 -4.82
N ASN A 69 -0.26 -60.22 -4.79
CA ASN A 69 0.38 -59.61 -5.94
C ASN A 69 1.91 -59.82 -5.91
N ASP A 70 2.39 -60.95 -5.36
CA ASP A 70 3.79 -61.29 -5.23
C ASP A 70 4.64 -60.16 -4.62
N PHE A 71 4.07 -59.41 -3.68
CA PHE A 71 4.62 -58.22 -3.08
C PHE A 71 4.96 -57.11 -4.10
N ALA A 72 4.52 -57.23 -5.35
CA ALA A 72 4.67 -56.22 -6.36
C ALA A 72 3.75 -55.01 -6.05
N LEU A 73 4.34 -53.85 -5.98
CA LEU A 73 3.60 -52.59 -5.80
C LEU A 73 2.98 -52.19 -7.14
N LYS A 74 1.69 -52.30 -7.22
CA LYS A 74 0.97 -51.63 -8.30
C LYS A 74 0.87 -50.12 -7.94
N SER A 75 1.41 -49.27 -8.79
CA SER A 75 1.16 -47.82 -8.69
C SER A 75 -0.34 -47.60 -8.74
N HIS A 76 -0.85 -46.73 -7.86
CA HIS A 76 -2.27 -46.37 -7.89
C HIS A 76 -2.57 -45.72 -9.24
N GLY A 77 -3.59 -46.19 -9.98
CA GLY A 77 -3.89 -45.74 -11.35
C GLY A 77 -4.19 -44.26 -11.49
N LEU A 78 -4.39 -43.55 -10.35
CA LEU A 78 -4.53 -42.10 -10.26
C LEU A 78 -3.24 -41.38 -9.84
N GLN A 79 -2.14 -42.12 -9.58
CA GLN A 79 -0.88 -41.51 -9.16
C GLN A 79 -0.29 -40.70 -10.31
N GLY A 80 -0.06 -39.42 -10.07
CA GLY A 80 0.44 -38.48 -11.08
C GLY A 80 -0.63 -37.85 -12.00
N ARG A 81 -1.90 -38.27 -11.87
CA ARG A 81 -2.98 -37.63 -12.66
C ARG A 81 -3.29 -36.24 -12.11
N LYS A 82 -3.05 -35.23 -12.94
CA LYS A 82 -3.42 -33.84 -12.62
C LYS A 82 -4.90 -33.64 -12.94
N ALA A 83 -5.65 -32.98 -12.05
CA ALA A 83 -7.02 -32.57 -12.35
C ALA A 83 -7.01 -31.56 -13.49
N ALA A 84 -7.96 -31.70 -14.43
CA ALA A 84 -8.10 -30.76 -15.55
C ALA A 84 -8.49 -29.36 -15.08
N GLN A 85 -9.23 -29.28 -13.99
CA GLN A 85 -9.61 -28.01 -13.34
C GLN A 85 -9.23 -28.05 -11.87
N THR A 86 -8.70 -26.97 -11.37
CA THR A 86 -8.36 -26.75 -9.97
C THR A 86 -9.07 -25.50 -9.46
N VAL A 87 -9.07 -25.29 -8.15
CA VAL A 87 -9.62 -24.06 -7.53
C VAL A 87 -8.96 -22.79 -8.10
N LEU A 88 -7.73 -22.89 -8.64
CA LEU A 88 -7.01 -21.79 -9.29
C LEU A 88 -7.39 -21.57 -10.75
N THR A 89 -8.19 -22.44 -11.35
CA THR A 89 -8.61 -22.29 -12.76
C THR A 89 -9.39 -20.98 -12.92
N GLY A 90 -8.95 -20.11 -13.84
CA GLY A 90 -9.49 -18.74 -14.02
C GLY A 90 -8.72 -17.65 -13.26
N TYR A 91 -7.92 -18.01 -12.24
CA TYR A 91 -7.17 -17.03 -11.41
C TYR A 91 -5.66 -17.04 -11.66
N THR A 92 -5.15 -18.01 -12.43
CA THR A 92 -3.71 -18.18 -12.69
C THR A 92 -3.09 -16.95 -13.34
N GLY A 93 -3.80 -16.28 -14.26
CA GLY A 93 -3.31 -15.06 -14.90
C GLY A 93 -3.02 -13.90 -13.93
N ILE A 94 -3.74 -13.82 -12.81
CA ILE A 94 -3.46 -12.83 -11.75
C ILE A 94 -2.16 -13.20 -11.05
N LEU A 95 -1.97 -14.47 -10.70
CA LEU A 95 -0.74 -14.96 -10.06
C LEU A 95 0.48 -14.78 -10.96
N ASP A 96 0.37 -15.09 -12.24
CA ASP A 96 1.47 -14.93 -13.19
C ASP A 96 1.91 -13.48 -13.32
N LYS A 97 0.96 -12.55 -13.42
CA LYS A 97 1.26 -11.10 -13.42
C LYS A 97 1.99 -10.68 -12.15
N LEU A 98 1.53 -11.14 -10.97
CA LEU A 98 2.17 -10.84 -9.70
C LEU A 98 3.59 -11.41 -9.62
N LEU A 99 3.81 -12.64 -10.09
CA LEU A 99 5.14 -13.28 -10.11
C LEU A 99 6.11 -12.55 -11.06
N ILE A 100 5.66 -12.14 -12.25
CA ILE A 100 6.43 -11.34 -13.21
C ILE A 100 6.84 -9.99 -12.59
N GLN A 101 5.99 -9.40 -11.76
CA GLN A 101 6.30 -8.20 -10.98
C GLN A 101 7.23 -8.45 -9.79
N GLY A 102 7.65 -9.71 -9.56
CA GLY A 102 8.55 -10.09 -8.47
C GLY A 102 7.86 -10.33 -7.13
N VAL A 103 6.53 -10.40 -7.09
CA VAL A 103 5.75 -10.64 -5.87
C VAL A 103 5.72 -12.11 -5.55
N THR A 104 6.46 -12.52 -4.53
CA THR A 104 6.56 -13.92 -4.09
C THR A 104 5.93 -14.16 -2.71
N ASN A 105 5.36 -13.13 -2.10
CA ASN A 105 4.67 -13.27 -0.82
C ASN A 105 3.30 -13.91 -1.04
N ALA A 106 3.15 -15.17 -0.65
CA ALA A 106 1.93 -15.94 -0.87
C ALA A 106 0.69 -15.34 -0.18
N GLN A 107 0.87 -14.63 0.93
CA GLN A 107 -0.25 -13.95 1.61
C GLN A 107 -0.76 -12.79 0.78
N VAL A 108 0.14 -11.96 0.22
CA VAL A 108 -0.22 -10.87 -0.69
C VAL A 108 -0.91 -11.40 -1.93
N CYS A 109 -0.37 -12.49 -2.53
CA CYS A 109 -0.98 -13.13 -3.68
C CYS A 109 -2.39 -13.65 -3.36
N LEU A 110 -2.59 -14.27 -2.18
CA LEU A 110 -3.91 -14.73 -1.74
C LEU A 110 -4.90 -13.56 -1.58
N GLU A 111 -4.50 -12.47 -0.93
CA GLU A 111 -5.35 -11.28 -0.77
C GLU A 111 -5.81 -10.74 -2.14
N ARG A 112 -4.90 -10.64 -3.12
CA ARG A 112 -5.26 -10.18 -4.48
C ARG A 112 -6.20 -11.14 -5.22
N LEU A 113 -6.03 -12.44 -4.99
CA LEU A 113 -6.94 -13.44 -5.54
C LEU A 113 -8.32 -13.36 -4.86
N GLN A 114 -8.36 -13.16 -3.55
CA GLN A 114 -9.61 -13.00 -2.79
C GLN A 114 -10.36 -11.72 -3.19
N ASP A 115 -9.66 -10.63 -3.43
CA ASP A 115 -10.21 -9.40 -3.99
C ASP A 115 -10.89 -9.65 -5.37
N ALA A 116 -10.39 -10.65 -6.12
CA ALA A 116 -10.95 -11.10 -7.39
C ALA A 116 -11.99 -12.25 -7.25
N GLY A 117 -12.37 -12.62 -6.02
CA GLY A 117 -13.37 -13.65 -5.76
C GLY A 117 -12.83 -15.09 -5.65
N TYR A 118 -11.52 -15.29 -5.46
CA TYR A 118 -10.92 -16.61 -5.28
C TYR A 118 -11.35 -17.26 -3.95
N PRO A 119 -11.97 -18.46 -3.97
CA PRO A 119 -12.46 -19.11 -2.77
C PRO A 119 -11.43 -20.03 -2.08
N GLY A 120 -10.24 -20.20 -2.68
CA GLY A 120 -9.25 -21.17 -2.21
C GLY A 120 -8.34 -20.66 -1.12
N GLY A 121 -7.47 -21.52 -0.60
CA GLY A 121 -6.61 -21.27 0.54
C GLY A 121 -5.15 -20.98 0.18
N LEU A 122 -4.40 -20.53 1.20
CA LEU A 122 -3.00 -20.13 1.11
C LEU A 122 -2.07 -21.24 0.60
N THR A 123 -2.33 -22.51 0.96
CA THR A 123 -1.49 -23.65 0.58
C THR A 123 -1.43 -23.79 -0.93
N THR A 124 -2.58 -23.75 -1.61
CA THR A 124 -2.68 -23.85 -3.08
C THR A 124 -1.91 -22.72 -3.77
N VAL A 125 -1.97 -21.50 -3.21
CA VAL A 125 -1.21 -20.34 -3.71
C VAL A 125 0.30 -20.57 -3.53
N LYS A 126 0.73 -21.07 -2.37
CA LYS A 126 2.14 -21.41 -2.11
C LYS A 126 2.67 -22.45 -3.09
N ASP A 127 1.90 -23.50 -3.32
CA ASP A 127 2.27 -24.57 -4.25
C ASP A 127 2.39 -24.04 -5.68
N TYR A 128 1.46 -23.18 -6.10
CA TYR A 128 1.53 -22.53 -7.41
C TYR A 128 2.79 -21.66 -7.55
N ILE A 129 3.08 -20.81 -6.57
CA ILE A 129 4.28 -19.95 -6.56
C ILE A 129 5.56 -20.80 -6.62
N ALA A 130 5.60 -21.90 -5.90
CA ALA A 130 6.76 -22.79 -5.87
C ALA A 130 7.05 -23.38 -7.26
N VAL A 131 6.01 -23.83 -7.97
CA VAL A 131 6.12 -24.42 -9.32
C VAL A 131 6.45 -23.37 -10.38
N HIS A 132 5.88 -22.13 -10.26
CA HIS A 132 6.02 -21.07 -11.27
C HIS A 132 7.10 -20.04 -10.91
N ARG A 133 8.05 -20.40 -10.05
CA ARG A 133 9.11 -19.49 -9.59
C ARG A 133 10.02 -18.97 -10.71
N PHE A 134 10.04 -19.63 -11.84
CA PHE A 134 10.76 -19.21 -13.05
C PHE A 134 10.21 -17.91 -13.67
N LEU A 135 8.96 -17.54 -13.37
CA LEU A 135 8.37 -16.25 -13.78
C LEU A 135 8.91 -15.05 -12.99
N VAL A 136 9.55 -15.30 -11.84
CA VAL A 136 10.04 -14.24 -10.95
C VAL A 136 11.36 -13.70 -11.48
N PRO A 137 11.48 -12.36 -11.71
CA PRO A 137 12.74 -11.76 -12.13
C PRO A 137 13.86 -12.06 -11.14
N ALA A 138 15.08 -12.26 -11.65
CA ALA A 138 16.24 -12.44 -10.81
C ALA A 138 16.45 -11.23 -9.89
N ARG A 139 16.56 -11.49 -8.59
CA ARG A 139 16.85 -10.43 -7.61
C ARG A 139 18.28 -9.94 -7.82
N ARG A 140 18.48 -8.61 -7.77
CA ARG A 140 19.82 -8.05 -7.63
C ARG A 140 20.47 -8.65 -6.38
N GLN A 141 21.68 -9.19 -6.51
CA GLN A 141 22.44 -9.63 -5.37
C GLN A 141 22.67 -8.43 -4.43
N LEU A 142 22.09 -8.50 -3.25
CA LEU A 142 22.41 -7.54 -2.18
C LEU A 142 23.79 -7.90 -1.67
N VAL A 143 24.76 -7.04 -1.92
CA VAL A 143 26.07 -7.12 -1.27
C VAL A 143 25.84 -7.01 0.22
N ALA A 144 26.28 -8.00 0.99
CA ALA A 144 26.17 -7.95 2.45
C ALA A 144 26.85 -6.67 2.96
N PRO A 145 26.20 -5.87 3.80
CA PRO A 145 26.81 -4.66 4.34
C PRO A 145 28.01 -5.07 5.19
N GLN A 146 29.21 -4.70 4.74
CA GLN A 146 30.41 -4.75 5.55
C GLN A 146 30.32 -3.62 6.56
N GLY A 147 29.99 -3.91 7.80
CA GLY A 147 29.85 -2.89 8.82
C GLY A 147 29.90 -3.46 10.24
N SER A 148 30.27 -2.61 11.19
CA SER A 148 30.27 -2.93 12.61
C SER A 148 28.89 -3.35 13.10
N ARG A 149 28.83 -4.34 13.97
CA ARG A 149 27.59 -4.75 14.64
C ARG A 149 27.11 -3.60 15.53
N GLY A 150 26.01 -2.96 15.14
CA GLY A 150 25.38 -1.88 15.92
C GLY A 150 24.30 -2.44 16.84
N GLN A 151 24.17 -1.86 18.03
CA GLN A 151 23.05 -2.12 18.92
C GLN A 151 21.77 -1.52 18.30
N ARG A 152 20.65 -2.25 18.35
CA ARG A 152 19.37 -1.72 17.91
C ARG A 152 18.92 -0.61 18.85
N PHE A 153 18.55 0.51 18.28
CA PHE A 153 17.93 1.61 19.00
C PHE A 153 16.58 1.16 19.57
N THR A 154 16.37 1.33 20.85
CA THR A 154 15.11 1.08 21.57
C THR A 154 14.60 2.40 22.14
N THR A 155 13.30 2.50 22.35
CA THR A 155 12.65 3.67 22.93
C THR A 155 11.64 3.25 23.98
N GLU A 156 11.41 4.14 24.92
CA GLU A 156 10.34 4.01 25.91
C GLU A 156 8.97 4.17 25.23
N PRO A 157 7.89 3.71 25.88
CA PRO A 157 6.52 3.95 25.43
C PRO A 157 6.25 5.43 25.18
N GLY A 158 5.62 5.79 24.08
CA GLY A 158 5.28 7.17 23.73
C GLY A 158 6.45 8.12 23.47
N GLU A 159 7.69 7.63 23.52
CA GLU A 159 8.88 8.49 23.39
C GLU A 159 9.09 9.00 21.98
N ALA A 160 9.09 8.12 20.98
CA ALA A 160 9.46 8.50 19.62
C ALA A 160 8.60 7.88 18.53
N PHE A 161 8.25 8.69 17.53
CA PHE A 161 7.81 8.22 16.24
C PHE A 161 8.88 8.46 15.18
N GLN A 162 8.99 7.56 14.24
CA GLN A 162 9.78 7.76 13.02
C GLN A 162 8.86 8.19 11.89
N MET A 163 9.32 9.16 11.10
CA MET A 163 8.58 9.72 9.97
C MET A 163 9.45 9.78 8.74
N ASP A 164 8.87 9.46 7.58
CA ASP A 164 9.55 9.55 6.29
C ASP A 164 8.58 9.76 5.13
N TRP A 165 9.14 10.25 4.01
CA TRP A 165 8.49 10.28 2.72
C TRP A 165 9.00 9.16 1.83
N GLY A 166 8.07 8.48 1.17
CA GLY A 166 8.38 7.57 0.05
C GLY A 166 7.75 8.09 -1.23
N PHE A 167 8.44 7.99 -2.35
CA PHE A 167 7.84 8.30 -3.65
C PHE A 167 7.56 6.99 -4.38
N THR A 168 6.39 6.92 -5.01
CA THR A 168 5.96 5.74 -5.76
C THR A 168 5.03 6.16 -6.88
N ARG A 169 4.82 5.23 -7.83
CA ARG A 169 3.79 5.36 -8.85
C ARG A 169 2.65 4.44 -8.50
N VAL A 170 1.46 4.88 -8.75
CA VAL A 170 0.22 4.11 -8.64
C VAL A 170 -0.47 4.10 -9.98
N VAL A 171 -1.26 3.06 -10.20
CA VAL A 171 -1.98 2.84 -11.46
C VAL A 171 -3.45 3.06 -11.20
N ASP A 172 -4.12 3.80 -12.07
CA ASP A 172 -5.58 3.94 -12.05
C ASP A 172 -6.26 2.82 -12.85
N TYR A 173 -7.59 2.84 -12.89
CA TYR A 173 -8.37 1.83 -13.61
C TYR A 173 -8.25 1.93 -15.14
N ASP A 174 -7.81 3.09 -15.65
CA ASP A 174 -7.53 3.29 -17.08
C ASP A 174 -6.13 2.81 -17.45
N GLY A 175 -5.35 2.34 -16.48
CA GLY A 175 -3.97 1.91 -16.65
C GLY A 175 -2.96 3.05 -16.68
N SER A 176 -3.37 4.29 -16.44
CA SER A 176 -2.48 5.44 -16.37
C SER A 176 -1.69 5.44 -15.06
N GLU A 177 -0.40 5.73 -15.14
CA GLU A 177 0.46 5.84 -13.97
C GLU A 177 0.58 7.30 -13.51
N TYR A 178 0.46 7.53 -12.22
CA TYR A 178 0.74 8.83 -11.62
C TYR A 178 1.61 8.71 -10.37
N GLN A 179 2.44 9.71 -10.16
CA GLN A 179 3.35 9.74 -9.03
C GLN A 179 2.65 10.31 -7.80
N VAL A 180 2.85 9.65 -6.65
CA VAL A 180 2.38 10.10 -5.34
C VAL A 180 3.50 10.08 -4.32
N ALA A 181 3.38 10.97 -3.32
CA ALA A 181 4.21 10.98 -2.14
C ALA A 181 3.52 10.21 -1.02
N CYS A 182 4.17 9.18 -0.51
CA CYS A 182 3.71 8.37 0.61
C CYS A 182 4.28 8.94 1.91
N PHE A 183 3.45 9.57 2.72
CA PHE A 183 3.76 9.93 4.09
C PHE A 183 3.65 8.69 4.97
N ALA A 184 4.71 8.36 5.71
CA ALA A 184 4.73 7.21 6.60
C ALA A 184 5.18 7.63 8.00
N MET A 185 4.44 7.23 9.01
CA MET A 185 4.76 7.44 10.42
C MET A 185 4.59 6.13 11.18
N ILE A 186 5.52 5.82 12.08
CA ILE A 186 5.50 4.61 12.90
C ILE A 186 5.98 4.90 14.32
N CYS A 187 5.24 4.41 15.31
CA CYS A 187 5.71 4.41 16.70
C CYS A 187 6.91 3.47 16.82
N HIS A 188 8.00 3.98 17.38
CA HIS A 188 9.22 3.17 17.51
C HIS A 188 9.06 2.07 18.57
N HIS A 189 8.27 2.29 19.62
CA HIS A 189 8.02 1.31 20.68
C HIS A 189 7.05 0.22 20.24
N CYS A 190 5.77 0.53 20.07
CA CYS A 190 4.71 -0.46 19.81
C CYS A 190 4.57 -0.87 18.32
N GLY A 191 5.18 -0.14 17.37
CA GLY A 191 5.06 -0.44 15.96
C GLY A 191 3.73 -0.01 15.31
N GLN A 192 2.85 0.70 16.02
CA GLN A 192 1.66 1.35 15.46
C GLN A 192 2.08 2.22 14.29
N ARG A 193 1.37 2.13 13.17
CA ARG A 193 1.71 2.81 11.93
C ARG A 193 0.55 3.61 11.37
N TYR A 194 0.91 4.69 10.68
CA TYR A 194 0.02 5.53 9.92
C TYR A 194 0.65 5.80 8.55
N VAL A 195 -0.12 5.70 7.50
CA VAL A 195 0.31 5.98 6.12
C VAL A 195 -0.78 6.77 5.42
N GLU A 196 -0.37 7.80 4.67
CA GLU A 196 -1.25 8.62 3.86
C GLU A 196 -0.52 9.05 2.57
N PHE A 197 -1.24 9.15 1.47
CA PHE A 197 -0.68 9.55 0.18
C PHE A 197 -1.09 10.96 -0.17
N PHE A 198 -0.14 11.69 -0.75
CA PHE A 198 -0.31 13.07 -1.18
C PHE A 198 0.18 13.24 -2.62
N PRO A 199 -0.27 14.29 -3.35
CA PRO A 199 0.24 14.58 -4.69
C PRO A 199 1.73 14.92 -4.71
N ASN A 200 2.27 15.44 -3.61
CA ASN A 200 3.67 15.82 -3.45
C ASN A 200 4.07 15.88 -1.96
N ALA A 201 5.37 16.01 -1.70
CA ALA A 201 5.95 16.11 -0.34
C ALA A 201 6.22 17.56 0.08
N LYS A 202 5.38 18.53 -0.31
CA LYS A 202 5.50 19.92 0.15
C LYS A 202 5.18 20.04 1.64
N GLN A 203 5.64 21.14 2.25
CA GLN A 203 5.50 21.38 3.68
C GLN A 203 4.02 21.37 4.15
N GLU A 204 3.11 21.90 3.34
CA GLU A 204 1.67 21.86 3.65
C GLU A 204 1.14 20.42 3.81
N ASN A 205 1.51 19.53 2.90
CA ASN A 205 1.11 18.10 2.96
C ASN A 205 1.79 17.38 4.13
N LEU A 206 2.99 17.83 4.50
CA LEU A 206 3.66 17.31 5.70
C LEU A 206 2.87 17.67 6.97
N PHE A 207 2.44 18.91 7.11
CA PHE A 207 1.63 19.34 8.26
C PHE A 207 0.31 18.57 8.33
N ILE A 208 -0.38 18.42 7.22
CA ILE A 208 -1.63 17.66 7.13
C ILE A 208 -1.40 16.22 7.54
N GLY A 209 -0.42 15.54 6.96
CA GLY A 209 -0.10 14.15 7.28
C GLY A 209 0.33 13.95 8.73
N MET A 210 1.08 14.91 9.31
CA MET A 210 1.44 14.85 10.72
C MET A 210 0.23 15.05 11.64
N ILE A 211 -0.66 16.00 11.34
CA ILE A 211 -1.89 16.23 12.13
C ILE A 211 -2.77 14.98 12.10
N HIS A 212 -3.01 14.41 10.92
CA HIS A 212 -3.79 13.19 10.78
C HIS A 212 -3.13 12.00 11.51
N GLY A 213 -1.82 11.84 11.37
CA GLY A 213 -1.05 10.82 12.09
C GLY A 213 -1.12 10.99 13.61
N PHE A 214 -1.02 12.20 14.12
CA PHE A 214 -1.15 12.48 15.57
C PHE A 214 -2.59 12.28 16.07
N ALA A 215 -3.59 12.59 15.27
CA ALA A 215 -4.98 12.31 15.61
C ALA A 215 -5.24 10.80 15.76
N CYS A 216 -4.61 9.98 14.90
CA CYS A 216 -4.73 8.52 14.96
C CYS A 216 -3.87 7.88 16.05
N MET A 217 -2.66 8.38 16.28
CA MET A 217 -1.65 7.68 17.08
C MET A 217 -1.32 8.36 18.41
N GLY A 218 -1.70 9.63 18.60
CA GLY A 218 -1.25 10.48 19.72
C GLY A 218 0.04 11.23 19.39
N ILE A 219 0.44 12.14 20.27
CA ILE A 219 1.62 13.01 20.11
C ILE A 219 2.77 12.42 20.93
N PRO A 220 3.90 12.00 20.30
CA PRO A 220 5.07 11.49 21.00
C PRO A 220 5.88 12.63 21.63
N ARG A 221 6.85 12.29 22.46
CA ARG A 221 7.81 13.28 22.98
C ARG A 221 8.63 13.91 21.86
N TYR A 222 9.04 13.11 20.85
CA TYR A 222 9.72 13.64 19.66
C TYR A 222 9.47 12.80 18.40
N ILE A 223 9.65 13.47 17.26
CA ILE A 223 9.69 12.84 15.94
C ILE A 223 11.14 12.65 15.52
N LEU A 224 11.47 11.46 15.01
CA LEU A 224 12.78 11.18 14.40
C LEU A 224 12.60 11.15 12.87
N THR A 225 13.35 12.00 12.17
CA THR A 225 13.26 12.15 10.71
C THR A 225 14.60 12.55 10.10
N ASP A 226 14.69 12.52 8.78
CA ASP A 226 15.87 12.99 8.04
C ASP A 226 15.90 14.52 7.89
N ASN A 227 17.03 15.02 7.40
CA ASN A 227 17.22 16.44 7.06
C ASN A 227 16.44 16.81 5.81
N MET A 228 15.10 16.91 5.92
CA MET A 228 14.26 17.35 4.81
C MET A 228 14.29 18.87 4.68
N LYS A 229 14.38 19.39 3.45
CA LYS A 229 14.34 20.84 3.18
C LYS A 229 13.04 21.50 3.65
N SER A 230 11.95 20.74 3.76
CA SER A 230 10.68 21.22 4.32
C SER A 230 10.71 21.47 5.83
N LEU A 231 11.72 20.97 6.54
CA LEU A 231 11.88 21.08 8.00
C LEU A 231 13.03 22.00 8.39
N VAL A 232 14.17 21.85 7.70
CA VAL A 232 15.45 22.43 8.10
C VAL A 232 15.99 23.29 6.97
N LEU A 233 16.39 24.52 7.30
CA LEU A 233 17.09 25.40 6.37
C LEU A 233 18.54 24.95 6.16
N HIS A 234 19.27 24.84 7.26
CA HIS A 234 20.66 24.41 7.31
C HIS A 234 21.03 23.97 8.75
N ARG A 235 22.27 23.60 8.96
CA ARG A 235 22.81 23.41 10.31
C ARG A 235 23.72 24.60 10.64
N ASP A 236 23.68 25.02 11.88
CA ASP A 236 24.59 26.06 12.40
C ASP A 236 26.02 25.52 12.56
N PHE A 237 26.95 26.36 13.02
CA PHE A 237 28.36 26.01 13.24
C PHE A 237 28.54 24.95 14.32
N GLU A 238 27.58 24.80 15.24
CA GLU A 238 27.56 23.79 16.28
C GLU A 238 26.94 22.47 15.81
N GLY A 239 26.40 22.44 14.58
CA GLY A 239 25.71 21.31 14.02
C GLY A 239 24.23 21.18 14.42
N ASN A 240 23.67 22.18 15.11
CA ASN A 240 22.25 22.20 15.45
C ASN A 240 21.41 22.56 14.23
N PRO A 241 20.18 22.04 14.11
CA PRO A 241 19.30 22.37 13.02
C PRO A 241 18.74 23.80 13.16
N VAL A 242 18.83 24.58 12.10
CA VAL A 242 18.08 25.82 11.95
C VAL A 242 16.77 25.47 11.22
N TRP A 243 15.68 25.53 11.96
CA TRP A 243 14.37 25.08 11.47
C TRP A 243 13.76 26.08 10.49
N GLN A 244 12.95 25.59 9.56
CA GLN A 244 12.01 26.40 8.82
C GLN A 244 11.05 27.07 9.80
N LYS A 245 10.79 28.37 9.63
CA LYS A 245 9.99 29.18 10.57
C LYS A 245 8.60 28.57 10.81
N ASP A 246 7.93 28.15 9.73
CA ASP A 246 6.59 27.58 9.81
C ASP A 246 6.60 26.22 10.51
N TYR A 247 7.65 25.42 10.30
CA TYR A 247 7.80 24.14 10.98
C TYR A 247 8.07 24.32 12.48
N GLU A 248 8.89 25.29 12.85
CA GLU A 248 9.13 25.61 14.26
C GLU A 248 7.86 26.07 14.96
N ALA A 249 7.07 26.93 14.29
CA ALA A 249 5.76 27.36 14.79
C ALA A 249 4.80 26.18 14.94
N PHE A 250 4.80 25.26 13.97
CA PHE A 250 4.00 24.05 14.03
C PHE A 250 4.40 23.14 15.20
N MET A 251 5.71 22.88 15.40
CA MET A 251 6.18 22.12 16.56
C MET A 251 5.72 22.71 17.88
N LYS A 252 5.76 24.06 18.00
CA LYS A 252 5.29 24.78 19.20
C LYS A 252 3.77 24.66 19.37
N ALA A 253 3.00 24.80 18.29
CA ALA A 253 1.54 24.72 18.31
C ALA A 253 1.04 23.32 18.72
N VAL A 254 1.66 22.25 18.21
CA VAL A 254 1.32 20.87 18.55
C VAL A 254 1.97 20.45 19.87
N GLY A 255 3.16 20.95 20.18
CA GLY A 255 3.90 20.69 21.41
C GLY A 255 4.70 19.38 21.37
N PHE A 256 5.41 19.12 20.30
CA PHE A 256 6.39 18.04 20.18
C PHE A 256 7.77 18.59 19.81
N ARG A 257 8.76 17.70 19.85
CA ARG A 257 10.14 18.01 19.43
C ARG A 257 10.52 17.20 18.20
N THR A 258 11.50 17.65 17.43
CA THR A 258 12.07 16.88 16.32
C THR A 258 13.54 16.61 16.57
N LYS A 259 13.95 15.37 16.36
CA LYS A 259 15.34 14.93 16.30
C LYS A 259 15.68 14.54 14.88
N LEU A 260 16.78 15.05 14.35
CA LEU A 260 17.26 14.69 13.04
C LEU A 260 18.21 13.49 13.13
N CYS A 261 18.08 12.57 12.18
CA CYS A 261 19.04 11.50 12.04
C CYS A 261 20.45 12.04 11.79
N LYS A 262 21.46 11.42 12.40
CA LYS A 262 22.85 11.75 12.08
C LYS A 262 23.14 11.32 10.64
N PRO A 263 23.79 12.17 9.82
CA PRO A 263 24.20 11.79 8.48
C PRO A 263 25.03 10.50 8.51
N ARG A 264 24.78 9.58 7.57
CA ARG A 264 25.48 8.29 7.42
C ARG A 264 25.34 7.30 8.58
N HIS A 265 24.32 7.45 9.46
CA HIS A 265 23.99 6.44 10.47
C HIS A 265 22.63 5.77 10.15
N PRO A 266 22.61 4.73 9.29
CA PRO A 266 21.37 4.13 8.80
C PRO A 266 20.58 3.37 9.87
N PHE A 267 21.16 3.10 11.05
CA PHE A 267 20.54 2.26 12.06
C PHE A 267 19.41 2.93 12.85
N THR A 268 19.28 4.25 12.81
CA THR A 268 18.30 4.99 13.61
C THR A 268 16.92 5.06 12.98
N LYS A 269 16.79 4.95 11.64
CA LYS A 269 15.54 5.14 10.88
C LYS A 269 14.96 3.85 10.29
N GLY A 270 15.55 2.71 10.57
CA GLY A 270 15.24 1.44 9.91
C GLY A 270 13.80 0.93 10.06
N LYS A 271 12.96 1.44 10.98
CA LYS A 271 11.56 1.03 11.11
C LYS A 271 10.69 1.70 10.05
N VAL A 272 10.80 3.03 9.87
CA VAL A 272 9.98 3.74 8.88
C VAL A 272 10.42 3.44 7.45
N GLU A 273 11.72 3.26 7.19
CA GLU A 273 12.21 2.82 5.87
C GLU A 273 11.65 1.44 5.49
N ARG A 274 11.59 0.51 6.46
CA ARG A 274 10.93 -0.78 6.27
C ARG A 274 9.43 -0.65 6.07
N LEU A 275 8.78 0.30 6.76
CA LEU A 275 7.36 0.59 6.54
C LEU A 275 7.11 1.08 5.11
N VAL A 276 7.87 2.07 4.63
CA VAL A 276 7.78 2.58 3.24
C VAL A 276 7.99 1.45 2.22
N ARG A 277 8.99 0.60 2.46
CA ARG A 277 9.22 -0.58 1.60
C ARG A 277 8.03 -1.54 1.67
N PHE A 278 7.52 -1.82 2.86
CA PHE A 278 6.38 -2.72 3.06
C PHE A 278 5.10 -2.20 2.40
N VAL A 279 4.86 -0.89 2.41
CA VAL A 279 3.78 -0.27 1.63
C VAL A 279 3.96 -0.57 0.14
N LYS A 280 5.15 -0.39 -0.40
CA LYS A 280 5.44 -0.64 -1.82
C LYS A 280 5.32 -2.11 -2.22
N GLU A 281 5.84 -3.02 -1.39
CA GLU A 281 5.95 -4.45 -1.70
C GLU A 281 4.73 -5.28 -1.24
N ASN A 282 3.85 -4.71 -0.42
CA ASN A 282 2.67 -5.40 0.10
C ASN A 282 1.36 -4.67 -0.26
N PHE A 283 1.24 -3.40 0.15
CA PHE A 283 -0.02 -2.68 -0.03
C PHE A 283 -0.29 -2.35 -1.51
N LEU A 284 0.67 -1.74 -2.20
CA LEU A 284 0.46 -1.21 -3.57
C LEU A 284 0.47 -2.29 -4.65
N VAL A 285 1.16 -3.39 -4.40
CA VAL A 285 1.35 -4.43 -5.41
C VAL A 285 0.04 -5.02 -5.90
N GLY A 286 -0.14 -5.00 -7.22
CA GLY A 286 -1.32 -5.58 -7.89
C GLY A 286 -2.63 -4.88 -7.57
N ARG A 287 -2.59 -3.65 -7.06
CA ARG A 287 -3.79 -2.82 -6.83
C ARG A 287 -3.84 -1.68 -7.82
N VAL A 288 -5.05 -1.32 -8.19
CA VAL A 288 -5.41 -0.12 -8.94
C VAL A 288 -6.35 0.72 -8.08
N PHE A 289 -6.36 2.02 -8.28
CA PHE A 289 -7.12 2.97 -7.45
C PHE A 289 -7.82 3.99 -8.34
N TRP A 290 -9.07 4.33 -8.00
CA TRP A 290 -9.82 5.34 -8.74
C TRP A 290 -9.18 6.73 -8.65
N ASN A 291 -8.71 7.09 -7.47
CA ASN A 291 -8.08 8.38 -7.21
C ASN A 291 -7.30 8.33 -5.88
N ILE A 292 -6.75 9.47 -5.46
CA ILE A 292 -5.99 9.56 -4.22
C ILE A 292 -6.87 9.35 -2.97
N THR A 293 -8.16 9.63 -3.04
CA THR A 293 -9.10 9.40 -1.93
C THR A 293 -9.33 7.90 -1.73
N ASP A 294 -9.59 7.17 -2.82
CA ASP A 294 -9.72 5.71 -2.80
C ASP A 294 -8.43 5.05 -2.30
N LEU A 295 -7.28 5.52 -2.79
CA LEU A 295 -5.96 5.09 -2.33
C LEU A 295 -5.79 5.31 -0.82
N ASN A 296 -6.18 6.48 -0.30
CA ASN A 296 -6.05 6.81 1.12
C ASN A 296 -7.02 6.02 1.99
N ARG A 297 -8.24 5.80 1.55
CA ARG A 297 -9.19 4.92 2.24
C ARG A 297 -8.65 3.50 2.34
N ALA A 298 -8.18 2.96 1.23
CA ALA A 298 -7.63 1.60 1.18
C ALA A 298 -6.36 1.44 2.05
N VAL A 299 -5.45 2.44 2.08
CA VAL A 299 -4.24 2.35 2.90
C VAL A 299 -4.54 2.51 4.39
N LEU A 300 -5.53 3.31 4.76
CA LEU A 300 -5.97 3.43 6.16
C LEU A 300 -6.55 2.10 6.67
N ASP A 301 -7.40 1.45 5.89
CA ASP A 301 -7.92 0.12 6.21
C ASP A 301 -6.80 -0.93 6.30
N TRP A 302 -5.83 -0.85 5.40
CA TRP A 302 -4.65 -1.72 5.47
C TRP A 302 -3.82 -1.44 6.73
N CYS A 303 -3.58 -0.18 7.10
CA CYS A 303 -2.90 0.18 8.34
C CYS A 303 -3.65 -0.38 9.57
N ASN A 304 -4.98 -0.25 9.61
CA ASN A 304 -5.80 -0.77 10.71
C ASN A 304 -5.65 -2.30 10.84
N ARG A 305 -5.75 -3.04 9.72
CA ARG A 305 -5.50 -4.49 9.71
C ARG A 305 -4.10 -4.85 10.20
N GLN A 306 -3.07 -4.12 9.71
CA GLN A 306 -1.70 -4.37 10.13
C GLN A 306 -1.47 -4.01 11.61
N ASN A 307 -2.13 -3.01 12.14
CA ASN A 307 -2.04 -2.60 13.54
C ASN A 307 -2.76 -3.59 14.48
N SER A 308 -3.76 -4.32 13.97
CA SER A 308 -4.51 -5.34 14.71
C SER A 308 -3.94 -6.76 14.55
N THR A 309 -2.82 -6.92 13.83
CA THR A 309 -2.18 -8.22 13.59
C THR A 309 -0.91 -8.35 14.43
N TYR A 310 -0.65 -9.55 14.96
CA TYR A 310 0.58 -9.85 15.69
C TYR A 310 1.84 -9.67 14.82
N HIS A 311 2.83 -8.96 15.33
CA HIS A 311 4.11 -8.73 14.70
C HIS A 311 5.26 -9.31 15.52
N ARG A 312 5.94 -10.31 14.97
CA ARG A 312 7.10 -10.94 15.62
C ARG A 312 8.23 -9.96 15.97
N ALA A 313 8.37 -8.85 15.24
CA ALA A 313 9.43 -7.88 15.47
C ALA A 313 9.24 -7.05 16.74
N THR A 314 8.02 -6.89 17.19
CA THR A 314 7.62 -6.18 18.42
C THR A 314 7.06 -7.12 19.49
N ASP A 315 6.97 -8.42 19.13
CA ASP A 315 6.42 -9.49 19.99
C ASP A 315 5.02 -9.15 20.55
N GLY A 316 4.17 -8.59 19.69
CA GLY A 316 2.84 -8.19 20.10
C GLY A 316 1.98 -7.64 18.97
N VAL A 317 0.74 -7.31 19.30
CA VAL A 317 -0.20 -6.59 18.43
C VAL A 317 0.01 -5.09 18.65
N PRO A 318 0.38 -4.30 17.64
CA PRO A 318 0.71 -2.88 17.80
C PRO A 318 -0.39 -2.06 18.49
N GLN A 319 -1.65 -2.32 18.16
CA GLN A 319 -2.79 -1.62 18.73
C GLN A 319 -2.96 -1.91 20.22
N GLU A 320 -2.80 -3.16 20.64
CA GLU A 320 -2.89 -3.58 22.04
C GLU A 320 -1.72 -3.01 22.84
N THR A 321 -0.48 -3.17 22.37
CA THR A 321 0.72 -2.61 23.00
C THR A 321 0.64 -1.08 23.11
N ARG A 322 0.07 -0.40 22.09
CA ARG A 322 -0.17 1.04 22.16
C ARG A 322 -1.14 1.39 23.28
N HIS A 323 -2.25 0.67 23.40
CA HIS A 323 -3.28 0.91 24.41
C HIS A 323 -2.74 0.68 25.83
N GLU A 324 -2.00 -0.38 26.02
CA GLU A 324 -1.47 -0.78 27.33
C GLU A 324 -0.37 0.16 27.86
N SER A 325 0.49 0.63 26.99
CA SER A 325 1.70 1.37 27.38
C SER A 325 1.80 2.77 26.80
N CYS A 326 1.80 2.92 25.45
CA CYS A 326 2.12 4.19 24.82
C CYS A 326 1.09 5.28 25.07
N THR A 327 -0.20 4.96 25.12
CA THR A 327 -1.28 5.95 25.30
C THR A 327 -1.17 6.67 26.65
N LYS A 328 -0.61 6.01 27.66
CA LYS A 328 -0.44 6.60 29.00
C LYS A 328 0.65 7.68 29.02
N GLU A 329 1.61 7.59 28.09
CA GLU A 329 2.79 8.47 28.01
C GLU A 329 2.66 9.55 26.92
N MET A 330 1.61 9.46 26.09
CA MET A 330 1.36 10.40 24.99
C MET A 330 0.15 11.29 25.30
N ARG A 331 0.15 12.48 24.71
CA ARG A 331 -1.02 13.34 24.70
C ARG A 331 -1.85 13.04 23.46
N MET A 332 -3.16 13.10 23.58
CA MET A 332 -4.04 13.11 22.41
C MET A 332 -4.02 14.48 21.75
N LEU A 333 -4.16 14.52 20.42
CA LEU A 333 -4.23 15.75 19.66
C LEU A 333 -5.59 16.42 19.90
N GLU A 334 -5.56 17.63 20.44
CA GLU A 334 -6.73 18.50 20.52
C GLU A 334 -6.75 19.43 19.31
N MET A 335 -7.86 19.47 18.60
CA MET A 335 -8.00 20.30 17.42
C MET A 335 -8.24 21.76 17.84
N THR A 336 -7.24 22.59 17.68
CA THR A 336 -7.30 24.04 17.98
C THR A 336 -7.54 24.85 16.71
N PRO A 337 -8.05 26.09 16.81
CA PRO A 337 -8.15 27.00 15.66
C PRO A 337 -6.82 27.16 14.91
N THR A 338 -5.70 27.21 15.64
CA THR A 338 -4.35 27.30 15.04
C THR A 338 -4.04 26.07 14.17
N LEU A 339 -4.43 24.87 14.58
CA LEU A 339 -4.20 23.64 13.78
C LEU A 339 -5.06 23.60 12.52
N LEU A 340 -6.25 24.20 12.53
CA LEU A 340 -7.09 24.31 11.34
C LEU A 340 -6.40 25.10 10.23
N PHE A 341 -5.58 26.12 10.56
CA PHE A 341 -4.82 26.84 9.55
C PHE A 341 -3.78 25.96 8.84
N TYR A 342 -3.21 24.97 9.51
CA TYR A 342 -2.29 24.00 8.89
C TYR A 342 -3.04 22.95 8.04
N LEU A 343 -4.27 22.61 8.39
CA LEU A 343 -5.12 21.72 7.57
C LEU A 343 -5.71 22.42 6.34
N CYS A 344 -5.77 23.74 6.36
CA CYS A 344 -6.37 24.56 5.32
C CYS A 344 -5.31 25.48 4.71
N PRO A 345 -4.44 25.01 3.79
CA PRO A 345 -3.41 25.83 3.16
C PRO A 345 -4.01 27.01 2.43
N GLU A 346 -3.34 28.16 2.53
CA GLU A 346 -3.75 29.40 1.91
C GLU A 346 -3.40 29.42 0.43
N ARG A 347 -4.29 29.98 -0.39
CA ARG A 347 -4.11 30.17 -1.83
C ARG A 347 -4.50 31.56 -2.26
N ARG A 348 -3.71 32.13 -3.17
CA ARG A 348 -4.09 33.37 -3.87
C ARG A 348 -5.27 33.11 -4.79
N ILE A 349 -6.22 34.05 -4.82
CA ILE A 349 -7.28 34.06 -5.81
C ILE A 349 -6.74 34.79 -7.04
N SER A 350 -6.84 34.15 -8.21
CA SER A 350 -6.47 34.75 -9.49
C SER A 350 -7.47 35.85 -9.89
N PHE A 351 -7.08 36.72 -10.85
CA PHE A 351 -7.94 37.81 -11.33
C PHE A 351 -9.29 37.33 -11.88
N ASP A 352 -9.31 36.08 -12.40
CA ASP A 352 -10.50 35.41 -12.95
C ASP A 352 -11.26 34.58 -11.90
N GLY A 353 -10.97 34.78 -10.60
CA GLY A 353 -11.73 34.22 -9.50
C GLY A 353 -11.44 32.75 -9.19
N PHE A 354 -10.24 32.24 -9.50
CA PHE A 354 -9.88 30.85 -9.17
C PHE A 354 -8.78 30.76 -8.12
N VAL A 355 -8.79 29.68 -7.40
CA VAL A 355 -7.68 29.19 -6.57
C VAL A 355 -7.10 27.92 -7.16
N ASN A 356 -5.79 27.77 -7.08
CA ASN A 356 -5.09 26.57 -7.55
C ASN A 356 -4.84 25.60 -6.39
N TYR A 357 -5.31 24.35 -6.54
CA TYR A 357 -5.07 23.29 -5.58
C TYR A 357 -4.88 21.95 -6.27
N GLU A 358 -3.83 21.21 -5.91
CA GLU A 358 -3.48 19.89 -6.52
C GLU A 358 -3.45 19.92 -8.06
N GLY A 359 -2.98 21.03 -8.65
CA GLY A 359 -2.87 21.18 -10.10
C GLY A 359 -4.21 21.40 -10.82
N ARG A 360 -5.24 21.80 -10.10
CA ARG A 360 -6.59 22.13 -10.60
C ARG A 360 -7.02 23.50 -10.15
N ARG A 361 -7.95 24.09 -10.90
CA ARG A 361 -8.49 25.42 -10.62
C ARG A 361 -9.93 25.29 -10.13
N PHE A 362 -10.22 25.95 -9.00
CA PHE A 362 -11.54 25.95 -8.36
C PHE A 362 -12.02 27.38 -8.20
N GLY A 363 -13.23 27.67 -8.67
CA GLY A 363 -13.84 28.98 -8.62
C GLY A 363 -14.19 29.42 -7.21
N VAL A 364 -14.11 30.73 -6.98
CA VAL A 364 -14.48 31.40 -5.73
C VAL A 364 -15.57 32.42 -6.04
N PRO A 365 -16.63 32.53 -5.23
CA PRO A 365 -17.71 33.49 -5.47
C PRO A 365 -17.22 34.92 -5.57
N TYR A 366 -17.74 35.71 -6.52
CA TYR A 366 -17.39 37.09 -6.74
C TYR A 366 -17.71 38.02 -5.53
N SER A 367 -18.68 37.62 -4.73
CA SER A 367 -19.04 38.34 -3.49
C SER A 367 -17.90 38.36 -2.47
N TYR A 368 -16.97 37.42 -2.51
CA TYR A 368 -15.80 37.41 -1.65
C TYR A 368 -14.70 38.31 -2.21
N ARG A 369 -14.33 39.34 -1.46
CA ARG A 369 -13.37 40.37 -1.86
C ARG A 369 -11.95 40.15 -1.34
N GLY A 370 -11.69 39.06 -0.64
CA GLY A 370 -10.35 38.73 -0.15
C GLY A 370 -9.39 38.36 -1.27
N ALA A 371 -8.12 38.70 -1.13
CA ALA A 371 -7.08 38.33 -2.10
C ALA A 371 -6.63 36.85 -1.98
N THR A 372 -6.93 36.22 -0.85
CA THR A 372 -6.57 34.83 -0.55
C THR A 372 -7.76 34.06 0.02
N ALA A 373 -7.77 32.76 -0.16
CA ALA A 373 -8.74 31.86 0.43
C ALA A 373 -8.00 30.63 0.99
N ARG A 374 -8.63 29.91 1.89
CA ARG A 374 -8.10 28.68 2.47
C ARG A 374 -8.85 27.48 1.94
N ILE A 375 -8.11 26.41 1.67
CA ILE A 375 -8.65 25.22 1.01
C ILE A 375 -8.45 24.02 1.91
N MET A 376 -9.51 23.25 2.10
CA MET A 376 -9.45 21.95 2.75
C MET A 376 -10.00 20.88 1.80
N ARG A 377 -9.25 19.81 1.62
CA ARG A 377 -9.76 18.61 0.98
C ARG A 377 -10.26 17.65 2.04
N LYS A 378 -11.48 17.18 1.86
CA LYS A 378 -12.03 16.08 2.64
C LYS A 378 -12.68 15.10 1.68
N ASP A 379 -12.14 13.91 1.61
CA ASP A 379 -12.52 12.89 0.62
C ASP A 379 -12.48 13.43 -0.83
N ASP A 380 -13.57 13.34 -1.57
CA ASP A 380 -13.68 13.84 -2.95
C ASP A 380 -14.27 15.25 -3.03
N MET A 381 -14.23 15.99 -1.93
CA MET A 381 -14.73 17.35 -1.83
C MET A 381 -13.62 18.35 -1.50
N ILE A 382 -13.65 19.49 -2.15
CA ILE A 382 -12.86 20.68 -1.82
C ILE A 382 -13.77 21.69 -1.15
N TYR A 383 -13.36 22.15 0.00
CA TYR A 383 -14.02 23.22 0.77
C TYR A 383 -13.13 24.45 0.70
N ILE A 384 -13.69 25.56 0.25
CA ILE A 384 -12.98 26.85 0.14
C ILE A 384 -13.57 27.81 1.18
N TYR A 385 -12.71 28.26 2.07
CA TYR A 385 -13.04 29.16 3.17
C TYR A 385 -12.44 30.54 2.96
N SER A 386 -12.99 31.54 3.64
CA SER A 386 -12.36 32.85 3.81
C SER A 386 -10.96 32.72 4.41
N ALA A 387 -10.09 33.70 4.23
CA ALA A 387 -8.70 33.67 4.72
C ALA A 387 -8.60 33.44 6.24
N ASP A 388 -9.60 33.89 7.00
CA ASP A 388 -9.70 33.74 8.46
C ASP A 388 -10.43 32.46 8.92
N LEU A 389 -10.84 31.59 7.98
CA LEU A 389 -11.62 30.36 8.21
C LEU A 389 -13.01 30.55 8.83
N LYS A 390 -13.53 31.78 8.91
CA LYS A 390 -14.84 32.02 9.54
C LYS A 390 -16.01 31.71 8.63
N GLN A 391 -15.82 31.78 7.31
CA GLN A 391 -16.89 31.61 6.34
C GLN A 391 -16.51 30.50 5.33
N LEU A 392 -17.41 29.55 5.11
CA LEU A 392 -17.35 28.67 3.97
C LEU A 392 -17.87 29.42 2.74
N LEU A 393 -17.02 29.61 1.74
CA LEU A 393 -17.34 30.38 0.53
C LEU A 393 -18.04 29.48 -0.51
N THR A 394 -17.48 28.31 -0.76
CA THR A 394 -18.02 27.35 -1.73
C THR A 394 -17.44 25.96 -1.52
N THR A 395 -18.05 24.99 -2.19
CA THR A 395 -17.56 23.60 -2.25
C THR A 395 -17.51 23.12 -3.69
N HIS A 396 -16.56 22.23 -3.99
CA HIS A 396 -16.42 21.64 -5.31
C HIS A 396 -16.15 20.13 -5.21
N ASP A 397 -16.68 19.36 -6.15
CA ASP A 397 -16.33 17.96 -6.29
C ASP A 397 -14.94 17.80 -6.94
N VAL A 398 -14.15 16.89 -6.43
CA VAL A 398 -12.89 16.46 -7.06
C VAL A 398 -13.19 15.38 -8.07
N THR A 399 -13.23 15.74 -9.35
CA THR A 399 -13.41 14.78 -10.45
C THR A 399 -12.08 14.44 -11.11
N TRP A 400 -12.09 13.44 -12.00
CA TRP A 400 -10.95 13.07 -12.86
C TRP A 400 -10.54 14.18 -13.81
N SER A 401 -11.49 15.00 -14.25
CA SER A 401 -11.24 16.11 -15.17
C SER A 401 -10.35 17.17 -14.51
N LYS A 402 -9.27 17.55 -15.20
CA LYS A 402 -8.42 18.69 -14.83
C LYS A 402 -8.98 20.03 -15.29
N ARG A 403 -10.21 20.07 -15.85
CA ARG A 403 -10.88 21.29 -16.26
C ARG A 403 -11.19 22.17 -15.06
N ASP A 404 -11.23 23.47 -15.30
CA ASP A 404 -11.61 24.46 -14.31
C ASP A 404 -13.00 24.16 -13.76
N ARG A 405 -13.15 24.30 -12.45
CA ARG A 405 -14.41 24.10 -11.73
C ARG A 405 -14.95 25.46 -11.32
N PHE A 406 -16.07 25.85 -11.94
CA PHE A 406 -16.74 27.09 -11.64
C PHE A 406 -17.68 26.93 -10.45
N CYS A 407 -17.86 27.99 -9.65
CA CYS A 407 -18.94 28.11 -8.68
C CYS A 407 -20.08 28.99 -9.24
N THR A 408 -21.24 28.91 -8.64
CA THR A 408 -22.47 29.54 -9.15
C THR A 408 -22.34 31.07 -9.34
N ASP A 409 -21.70 31.76 -8.37
CA ASP A 409 -21.59 33.22 -8.36
C ASP A 409 -20.14 33.68 -8.54
N GLN A 410 -19.39 33.02 -9.43
CA GLN A 410 -17.96 33.32 -9.63
C GLN A 410 -17.71 34.70 -10.27
N TYR A 411 -18.62 35.15 -11.12
CA TYR A 411 -18.51 36.43 -11.82
C TYR A 411 -19.60 37.37 -11.39
N ALA A 412 -19.33 38.69 -11.47
CA ALA A 412 -20.38 39.70 -11.35
C ALA A 412 -21.47 39.40 -12.41
N LEU A 413 -22.72 39.53 -12.01
CA LEU A 413 -23.78 39.58 -13.00
C LEU A 413 -23.43 40.70 -13.97
N PRO A 414 -23.52 40.51 -15.29
CA PRO A 414 -23.34 41.59 -16.23
C PRO A 414 -24.33 42.70 -15.82
N GLU A 415 -23.83 43.91 -15.62
CA GLU A 415 -24.68 45.10 -15.51
C GLU A 415 -25.63 44.98 -16.71
N GLN A 416 -26.94 45.13 -16.46
CA GLN A 416 -27.91 45.12 -17.57
C GLN A 416 -27.35 46.08 -18.61
N PRO A 417 -27.19 45.65 -19.88
CA PRO A 417 -26.65 46.53 -20.90
C PRO A 417 -27.52 47.79 -20.84
N GLU A 418 -26.88 48.97 -20.62
CA GLU A 418 -27.57 50.24 -20.83
C GLU A 418 -28.27 50.09 -22.16
N GLU A 419 -29.60 50.23 -22.17
CA GLU A 419 -30.35 50.23 -23.40
C GLU A 419 -29.75 51.38 -24.23
N PHE A 420 -28.83 51.04 -25.11
CA PHE A 420 -28.37 51.99 -26.11
C PHE A 420 -29.63 52.45 -26.86
N PRO A 421 -29.95 53.77 -26.84
CA PRO A 421 -31.12 54.24 -27.58
C PRO A 421 -30.96 53.71 -29.01
N SER A 422 -31.97 52.97 -29.45
CA SER A 422 -31.99 52.38 -30.79
C SER A 422 -31.87 53.52 -31.80
N MET A 423 -30.65 53.78 -32.28
CA MET A 423 -30.51 54.61 -33.46
C MET A 423 -31.25 53.95 -34.59
N PRO A 424 -32.13 54.67 -35.29
CA PRO A 424 -32.78 54.10 -36.44
C PRO A 424 -31.76 53.74 -37.49
N VAL A 425 -31.48 52.44 -37.58
CA VAL A 425 -30.60 51.89 -38.63
C VAL A 425 -31.39 52.05 -39.92
N LYS A 426 -31.04 53.08 -40.71
CA LYS A 426 -31.43 53.07 -42.12
C LYS A 426 -30.70 51.91 -42.76
N VAL A 427 -31.47 50.83 -42.97
CA VAL A 427 -30.98 49.67 -43.74
C VAL A 427 -31.02 50.15 -45.22
N GLU A 428 -29.91 50.63 -45.75
CA GLU A 428 -29.70 50.66 -47.18
C GLU A 428 -29.52 49.17 -47.60
N ILE A 429 -30.53 48.68 -48.33
CA ILE A 429 -30.41 47.38 -48.96
C ILE A 429 -29.37 47.48 -50.08
N VAL A 430 -28.12 47.20 -49.77
CA VAL A 430 -27.08 46.99 -50.74
C VAL A 430 -27.40 45.62 -51.40
N GLN A 431 -27.83 45.64 -52.65
CA GLN A 431 -27.93 44.42 -53.46
C GLN A 431 -26.54 43.81 -53.52
N LEU A 432 -26.33 42.70 -52.84
CA LEU A 432 -25.11 41.94 -53.00
C LEU A 432 -25.03 41.42 -54.45
N PRO A 433 -23.85 41.51 -55.09
CA PRO A 433 -23.67 40.90 -56.41
C PRO A 433 -23.95 39.42 -56.31
N GLU A 434 -24.55 38.88 -57.37
CA GLU A 434 -24.82 37.43 -57.43
C GLU A 434 -23.53 36.66 -57.19
N PRO A 435 -23.57 35.58 -56.37
CA PRO A 435 -22.40 34.80 -56.10
C PRO A 435 -21.89 34.17 -57.38
N GLU A 436 -20.60 34.40 -57.69
CA GLU A 436 -19.92 33.70 -58.77
C GLU A 436 -20.11 32.16 -58.57
N PRO A 437 -20.34 31.42 -59.69
CA PRO A 437 -20.50 29.98 -59.56
C PRO A 437 -19.30 29.33 -58.91
N MET A 438 -19.54 28.61 -57.84
CA MET A 438 -18.51 27.86 -57.12
C MET A 438 -17.72 26.99 -58.13
N LEU A 439 -16.43 27.19 -58.22
CA LEU A 439 -15.52 26.34 -58.96
C LEU A 439 -15.66 24.90 -58.47
N SER A 440 -16.04 23.97 -59.36
CA SER A 440 -16.11 22.56 -59.00
C SER A 440 -14.74 22.03 -58.56
N PHE A 441 -14.72 21.13 -57.62
CA PHE A 441 -13.48 20.50 -57.10
C PHE A 441 -12.62 19.83 -58.16
N GLU A 442 -13.14 19.60 -59.38
CA GLU A 442 -12.46 19.00 -60.51
C GLU A 442 -11.32 19.89 -61.13
N LYS A 443 -11.23 21.16 -60.69
CA LYS A 443 -10.16 22.08 -61.20
C LYS A 443 -8.99 22.27 -60.26
N PHE A 444 -8.96 21.57 -59.13
CA PHE A 444 -7.79 21.56 -58.25
C PHE A 444 -6.81 20.48 -58.70
N ASN A 445 -5.69 20.91 -59.27
CA ASN A 445 -4.59 20.03 -59.64
C ASN A 445 -3.66 19.89 -58.41
N PHE A 446 -3.63 18.69 -57.81
CA PHE A 446 -2.84 18.38 -56.61
C PHE A 446 -1.35 18.03 -56.92
N ASP A 447 -0.88 18.20 -58.17
CA ASP A 447 0.46 17.82 -58.60
C ASP A 447 1.50 18.96 -58.48
N LYS A 448 1.38 19.86 -57.54
CA LYS A 448 2.48 20.76 -57.18
C LYS A 448 3.12 20.28 -55.89
N GLU A 449 4.25 19.62 -56.06
CA GLU A 449 5.18 19.34 -54.96
C GLU A 449 5.56 20.68 -54.27
N VAL A 450 5.35 20.75 -52.98
CA VAL A 450 5.85 21.82 -52.13
C VAL A 450 7.28 21.44 -51.76
N GLU A 451 8.28 22.07 -52.41
CA GLU A 451 9.65 22.04 -51.93
C GLU A 451 9.69 22.71 -50.56
N TRP A 452 10.15 21.97 -49.56
CA TRP A 452 10.53 22.52 -48.28
C TRP A 452 12.00 22.95 -48.38
N ASP A 453 12.28 24.22 -48.33
CA ASP A 453 13.60 24.75 -48.07
C ASP A 453 13.96 24.53 -46.59
N ASP A 454 15.22 24.04 -46.36
CA ASP A 454 15.87 23.73 -45.10
C ASP A 454 15.95 24.91 -44.09
#